data_5cfa42428fc3d735ab1b934dba08a626
#
_entry.id   5cfa42428fc3d735ab1b934dba08a626
#
_cell.length_a   1.000
_cell.length_b   1.000
_cell.length_c   1.000
_cell.angle_alpha   90.00
_cell.angle_beta   90.00
_cell.angle_gamma   90.00
#
_symmetry.space_group_name_H-M   'P 1'
#
loop_
_entity.id
_entity.type
_entity.pdbx_description
1 polymer ?
#
loop_
_entity_poly.entity_id
_entity_poly.type
_entity_poly.pdbx_seq_one_letter_code
_entity_poly.pdbx_strand_id
1 'polypeptide(L)'
;MDVHLIGQLEQKFEKSRFVRVDSDTIDNLIRKEDSNKVTLSEEQKTAMQEVFKSQMPKLNKTEFYITFEALGENANPVMLTQSEYMRRMREMSAMQPGMSFYGEMPDSFNFVLNTDHPLIKKVLTEEEQACDEKLKPILSDIKGWEARQADLREAQSKKKEDEITAQEKEDMTNTNHKLDELREQRNQVLAEYAGTNKTVSQLIDLALLGNGMLKGEALSQFIKRSVELIG
;
A
#
# COMPACT_ATOMS: atom_id res chain seq x y z
N MET A 1 2.94 -15.29 -22.56
CA MET A 1 2.10 -14.48 -23.49
C MET A 1 3.04 -13.72 -24.41
N ASP A 2 2.80 -13.69 -25.71
CA ASP A 2 3.70 -13.02 -26.66
C ASP A 2 3.44 -11.50 -26.64
N VAL A 3 4.31 -10.77 -25.94
CA VAL A 3 4.19 -9.30 -25.78
C VAL A 3 4.31 -8.57 -27.12
N HIS A 4 5.09 -9.11 -28.05
CA HIS A 4 5.28 -8.51 -29.38
C HIS A 4 4.01 -8.61 -30.23
N LEU A 5 3.37 -9.78 -30.23
CA LEU A 5 2.08 -9.98 -30.91
C LEU A 5 0.99 -9.07 -30.34
N ILE A 6 0.92 -8.93 -29.02
CA ILE A 6 -0.03 -8.05 -28.35
C ILE A 6 0.18 -6.60 -28.77
N GLY A 7 1.45 -6.12 -28.75
CA GLY A 7 1.76 -4.77 -29.21
C GLY A 7 1.35 -4.50 -30.66
N GLN A 8 1.53 -5.47 -31.56
CA GLN A 8 1.06 -5.37 -32.94
C GLN A 8 -0.45 -5.33 -33.07
N LEU A 9 -1.16 -6.11 -32.24
CA LEU A 9 -2.63 -6.11 -32.22
C LEU A 9 -3.18 -4.79 -31.69
N GLU A 10 -2.58 -4.22 -30.63
CA GLU A 10 -2.98 -2.92 -30.07
C GLU A 10 -2.74 -1.78 -31.09
N GLN A 11 -1.66 -1.82 -31.87
CA GLN A 11 -1.42 -0.88 -32.96
C GLN A 11 -2.44 -1.01 -34.09
N LYS A 12 -2.83 -2.25 -34.43
CA LYS A 12 -3.80 -2.52 -35.49
C LYS A 12 -5.23 -2.15 -35.11
N PHE A 13 -5.56 -2.28 -33.82
CA PHE A 13 -6.87 -2.00 -33.25
C PHE A 13 -6.78 -0.83 -32.28
N GLU A 14 -6.68 0.40 -32.78
CA GLU A 14 -6.43 1.65 -32.06
C GLU A 14 -7.32 1.90 -30.82
N LYS A 15 -8.48 1.25 -30.73
CA LYS A 15 -9.43 1.37 -29.61
C LYS A 15 -9.40 0.17 -28.66
N SER A 16 -8.46 -0.75 -28.86
CA SER A 16 -8.38 -1.99 -28.11
C SER A 16 -7.10 -2.02 -27.27
N ARG A 17 -7.23 -2.43 -26.02
CA ARG A 17 -6.10 -2.66 -25.12
C ARG A 17 -6.20 -4.05 -24.52
N PHE A 18 -5.12 -4.79 -24.57
CA PHE A 18 -5.04 -6.12 -23.96
C PHE A 18 -4.38 -6.01 -22.58
N VAL A 19 -5.10 -6.40 -21.55
CA VAL A 19 -4.59 -6.46 -20.17
C VAL A 19 -4.89 -7.82 -19.58
N ARG A 20 -4.06 -8.26 -18.66
CA ARG A 20 -4.33 -9.47 -17.89
C ARG A 20 -5.38 -9.17 -16.83
N VAL A 21 -6.22 -10.17 -16.55
CA VAL A 21 -7.27 -10.05 -15.51
C VAL A 21 -6.70 -9.86 -14.11
N ASP A 22 -5.47 -10.31 -13.89
CA ASP A 22 -4.74 -10.18 -12.62
C ASP A 22 -3.85 -8.91 -12.54
N SER A 23 -3.90 -8.03 -13.55
CA SER A 23 -3.10 -6.79 -13.57
C SER A 23 -3.71 -5.66 -12.76
N ASP A 24 -5.02 -5.70 -12.54
CA ASP A 24 -5.76 -4.70 -11.76
C ASP A 24 -7.07 -5.31 -11.26
N THR A 25 -7.82 -4.57 -10.44
CA THR A 25 -9.17 -4.97 -10.06
C THR A 25 -10.11 -4.91 -11.27
N ILE A 26 -11.12 -5.78 -11.28
CA ILE A 26 -12.07 -5.85 -12.39
C ILE A 26 -12.76 -4.49 -12.64
N ASP A 27 -13.02 -3.75 -11.55
CA ASP A 27 -13.68 -2.44 -11.64
C ASP A 27 -12.80 -1.37 -12.31
N ASN A 28 -11.48 -1.47 -12.19
CA ASN A 28 -10.54 -0.60 -12.91
C ASN A 28 -10.33 -1.04 -14.37
N LEU A 29 -10.40 -2.35 -14.64
CA LEU A 29 -10.27 -2.90 -16.00
C LEU A 29 -11.51 -2.60 -16.85
N ILE A 30 -12.69 -2.64 -16.24
CA ILE A 30 -13.98 -2.33 -16.87
C ILE A 30 -14.52 -1.09 -16.16
N ARG A 31 -14.33 0.08 -16.81
CA ARG A 31 -14.85 1.34 -16.26
C ARG A 31 -16.36 1.26 -16.05
N LYS A 32 -16.78 1.26 -14.80
CA LYS A 32 -18.17 1.46 -14.41
C LYS A 32 -18.38 2.95 -14.13
N GLU A 33 -19.47 3.51 -14.62
CA GLU A 33 -19.82 4.92 -14.35
C GLU A 33 -20.14 5.17 -12.88
N ASP A 34 -20.50 4.13 -12.11
CA ASP A 34 -20.82 4.15 -10.68
C ASP A 34 -19.74 3.40 -9.85
N SER A 35 -18.48 3.80 -9.94
CA SER A 35 -17.48 3.27 -9.00
C SER A 35 -17.76 3.80 -7.58
N ASN A 36 -17.98 2.90 -6.63
CA ASN A 36 -18.07 3.25 -5.22
C ASN A 36 -16.82 4.02 -4.79
N LYS A 37 -17.01 5.10 -4.02
CA LYS A 37 -15.89 5.88 -3.50
C LYS A 37 -15.44 5.31 -2.16
N VAL A 38 -14.14 5.21 -1.99
CA VAL A 38 -13.53 4.89 -0.69
C VAL A 38 -13.94 5.95 0.33
N THR A 39 -14.59 5.51 1.41
CA THR A 39 -15.14 6.39 2.46
C THR A 39 -14.21 6.62 3.65
N LEU A 40 -13.02 5.97 3.65
CA LEU A 40 -12.04 6.11 4.72
C LEU A 40 -11.44 7.52 4.77
N SER A 41 -11.26 8.06 5.97
CA SER A 41 -10.47 9.27 6.18
C SER A 41 -8.99 9.02 5.87
N GLU A 42 -8.22 10.07 5.65
CA GLU A 42 -6.77 9.96 5.41
C GLU A 42 -6.04 9.40 6.66
N GLU A 43 -6.53 9.67 7.85
CA GLU A 43 -6.00 9.09 9.09
C GLU A 43 -6.24 7.58 9.13
N GLN A 44 -7.46 7.12 8.82
CA GLN A 44 -7.81 5.71 8.73
C GLN A 44 -7.01 4.98 7.64
N LYS A 45 -6.84 5.59 6.48
CA LYS A 45 -5.99 5.02 5.42
C LYS A 45 -4.55 4.87 5.88
N THR A 46 -3.99 5.89 6.53
CA THR A 46 -2.62 5.85 7.04
C THR A 46 -2.46 4.76 8.11
N ALA A 47 -3.40 4.63 9.03
CA ALA A 47 -3.38 3.59 10.05
C ALA A 47 -3.47 2.20 9.45
N MET A 48 -4.46 1.94 8.60
CA MET A 48 -4.64 0.64 7.93
C MET A 48 -3.45 0.29 7.03
N GLN A 49 -2.85 1.29 6.35
CA GLN A 49 -1.66 1.09 5.54
C GLN A 49 -0.49 0.58 6.40
N GLU A 50 -0.25 1.19 7.56
CA GLU A 50 0.84 0.76 8.45
C GLU A 50 0.54 -0.59 9.12
N VAL A 51 -0.71 -0.84 9.55
CA VAL A 51 -1.15 -2.15 10.08
C VAL A 51 -0.81 -3.28 9.12
N PHE A 52 -1.19 -3.17 7.85
CA PHE A 52 -0.90 -4.23 6.88
C PHE A 52 0.58 -4.25 6.47
N LYS A 53 1.19 -3.09 6.23
CA LYS A 53 2.59 -2.98 5.83
C LYS A 53 3.55 -3.59 6.85
N SER A 54 3.30 -3.39 8.14
CA SER A 54 4.15 -3.92 9.21
C SER A 54 4.18 -5.44 9.28
N GLN A 55 3.15 -6.11 8.78
CA GLN A 55 3.03 -7.58 8.75
C GLN A 55 3.36 -8.19 7.38
N MET A 56 3.65 -7.38 6.36
CA MET A 56 4.03 -7.88 5.05
C MET A 56 5.35 -8.65 5.12
N PRO A 57 5.43 -9.84 4.49
CA PRO A 57 6.68 -10.58 4.43
C PRO A 57 7.71 -9.84 3.57
N LYS A 58 8.96 -9.83 4.04
CA LYS A 58 10.10 -9.33 3.27
C LYS A 58 10.52 -10.40 2.25
N LEU A 59 9.97 -10.32 1.05
CA LEU A 59 10.34 -11.20 -0.05
C LEU A 59 11.49 -10.60 -0.86
N ASN A 60 12.42 -11.45 -1.32
CA ASN A 60 13.55 -10.99 -2.10
C ASN A 60 13.08 -10.36 -3.43
N LYS A 61 13.55 -9.15 -3.72
CA LYS A 61 13.19 -8.40 -4.92
C LYS A 61 11.67 -8.23 -5.12
N THR A 62 10.92 -8.02 -4.02
CA THR A 62 9.47 -7.80 -4.09
C THR A 62 9.08 -6.64 -3.17
N GLU A 63 8.30 -5.72 -3.69
CA GLU A 63 7.73 -4.59 -2.97
C GLU A 63 6.21 -4.62 -3.01
N PHE A 64 5.57 -4.32 -1.88
CA PHE A 64 4.13 -4.25 -1.75
C PHE A 64 3.68 -2.82 -1.46
N TYR A 65 2.76 -2.32 -2.27
CA TYR A 65 2.10 -1.03 -2.08
C TYR A 65 0.66 -1.27 -1.67
N ILE A 66 0.26 -0.74 -0.52
CA ILE A 66 -1.10 -0.90 0.00
C ILE A 66 -1.99 0.14 -0.64
N THR A 67 -3.07 -0.30 -1.26
CA THR A 67 -4.07 0.52 -1.93
C THR A 67 -5.46 0.21 -1.41
N PHE A 68 -6.40 1.11 -1.59
CA PHE A 68 -7.76 1.02 -1.08
C PHE A 68 -8.75 1.16 -2.23
N GLU A 69 -9.67 0.20 -2.30
CA GLU A 69 -10.74 0.18 -3.31
C GLU A 69 -12.08 -0.14 -2.64
N ALA A 70 -13.16 0.38 -3.19
CA ALA A 70 -14.52 0.10 -2.75
C ALA A 70 -15.18 -0.85 -3.76
N LEU A 71 -15.03 -2.17 -3.55
CA LEU A 71 -15.39 -3.22 -4.50
C LEU A 71 -16.73 -3.90 -4.17
N GLY A 72 -17.40 -3.45 -3.11
CA GLY A 72 -18.62 -4.06 -2.60
C GLY A 72 -18.35 -5.20 -1.61
N GLU A 73 -19.36 -5.52 -0.80
CA GLU A 73 -19.24 -6.46 0.34
C GLU A 73 -19.02 -7.92 -0.08
N ASN A 74 -19.43 -8.30 -1.30
CA ASN A 74 -19.32 -9.67 -1.81
C ASN A 74 -18.02 -9.93 -2.58
N ALA A 75 -17.22 -8.92 -2.85
CA ALA A 75 -15.92 -9.08 -3.48
C ALA A 75 -14.87 -9.55 -2.45
N ASN A 76 -13.71 -10.02 -2.93
CA ASN A 76 -12.65 -10.46 -2.04
C ASN A 76 -12.22 -9.34 -1.08
N PRO A 77 -11.92 -9.65 0.21
CA PRO A 77 -11.45 -8.67 1.19
C PRO A 77 -10.12 -8.04 0.81
N VAL A 78 -9.25 -8.84 0.22
CA VAL A 78 -7.90 -8.46 -0.19
C VAL A 78 -7.53 -9.15 -1.49
N MET A 79 -6.69 -8.52 -2.30
CA MET A 79 -6.10 -9.11 -3.48
C MET A 79 -4.76 -8.46 -3.83
N LEU A 80 -3.93 -9.20 -4.56
CA LEU A 80 -2.70 -8.68 -5.12
C LEU A 80 -2.88 -8.45 -6.62
N THR A 81 -2.50 -7.27 -7.08
CA THR A 81 -2.46 -6.94 -8.51
C THR A 81 -1.05 -6.47 -8.88
N GLN A 82 -0.66 -6.68 -10.13
CA GLN A 82 0.64 -6.26 -10.64
C GLN A 82 0.45 -5.38 -11.86
N SER A 83 1.07 -4.20 -11.88
CA SER A 83 1.00 -3.29 -13.01
C SER A 83 1.41 -3.99 -14.32
N GLU A 84 0.51 -3.99 -15.29
CA GLU A 84 0.75 -4.57 -16.62
C GLU A 84 1.96 -3.93 -17.31
N TYR A 85 2.14 -2.62 -17.13
CA TYR A 85 3.30 -1.91 -17.68
C TYR A 85 4.62 -2.43 -17.11
N MET A 86 4.75 -2.56 -15.80
CA MET A 86 5.97 -3.05 -15.14
C MET A 86 6.25 -4.50 -15.54
N ARG A 87 5.21 -5.33 -15.63
CA ARG A 87 5.33 -6.70 -16.07
C ARG A 87 5.84 -6.80 -17.52
N ARG A 88 5.25 -6.02 -18.45
CA ARG A 88 5.69 -6.00 -19.87
C ARG A 88 7.12 -5.49 -20.00
N MET A 89 7.50 -4.46 -19.25
CA MET A 89 8.87 -3.93 -19.27
C MET A 89 9.88 -4.99 -18.81
N ARG A 90 9.56 -5.77 -17.80
CA ARG A 90 10.41 -6.87 -17.32
C ARG A 90 10.52 -8.00 -18.35
N GLU A 91 9.40 -8.45 -18.93
CA GLU A 91 9.41 -9.47 -19.97
C GLU A 91 10.25 -9.05 -21.19
N MET A 92 10.12 -7.77 -21.59
CA MET A 92 10.96 -7.21 -22.68
C MET A 92 12.44 -7.15 -22.30
N SER A 93 12.79 -6.78 -21.07
CA SER A 93 14.18 -6.72 -20.61
C SER A 93 14.84 -8.09 -20.57
N ALA A 94 14.07 -9.14 -20.28
CA ALA A 94 14.57 -10.51 -20.31
C ALA A 94 14.90 -10.99 -21.74
N MET A 95 14.27 -10.38 -22.76
CA MET A 95 14.49 -10.72 -24.17
C MET A 95 15.60 -9.88 -24.84
N GLN A 96 15.98 -8.73 -24.29
CA GLN A 96 16.95 -7.80 -24.87
C GLN A 96 18.11 -7.51 -23.91
N PRO A 97 19.34 -7.98 -24.21
CA PRO A 97 20.51 -7.80 -23.32
C PRO A 97 20.86 -6.35 -22.97
N GLY A 98 20.42 -5.38 -23.77
CA GLY A 98 20.64 -3.94 -23.52
C GLY A 98 19.71 -3.29 -22.50
N MET A 99 18.68 -3.99 -22.02
CA MET A 99 17.68 -3.50 -21.06
C MET A 99 17.78 -4.18 -19.68
N SER A 100 18.95 -4.71 -19.31
CA SER A 100 19.18 -5.44 -18.05
C SER A 100 18.78 -4.68 -16.79
N PHE A 101 18.83 -3.34 -16.82
CA PHE A 101 18.43 -2.48 -15.70
C PHE A 101 16.98 -2.77 -15.21
N TYR A 102 16.02 -2.98 -16.10
CA TYR A 102 14.63 -3.29 -15.74
C TYR A 102 14.47 -4.71 -15.16
N GLY A 103 15.37 -5.64 -15.50
CA GLY A 103 15.40 -7.01 -14.95
C GLY A 103 15.92 -7.08 -13.51
N GLU A 104 16.62 -6.04 -13.05
CA GLU A 104 17.14 -5.93 -11.69
C GLU A 104 16.14 -5.21 -10.73
N MET A 105 15.15 -4.51 -11.27
CA MET A 105 14.13 -3.84 -10.45
C MET A 105 13.27 -4.85 -9.66
N PRO A 106 12.87 -4.51 -8.43
CA PRO A 106 11.99 -5.38 -7.66
C PRO A 106 10.62 -5.53 -8.33
N ASP A 107 9.99 -6.68 -8.10
CA ASP A 107 8.57 -6.88 -8.43
C ASP A 107 7.71 -5.98 -7.55
N SER A 108 6.89 -5.16 -8.16
CA SER A 108 5.97 -4.27 -7.46
C SER A 108 4.56 -4.81 -7.57
N PHE A 109 3.93 -5.04 -6.42
CA PHE A 109 2.54 -5.47 -6.32
C PHE A 109 1.71 -4.44 -5.55
N ASN A 110 0.50 -4.21 -6.02
CA ASN A 110 -0.51 -3.50 -5.24
C ASN A 110 -1.25 -4.52 -4.38
N PHE A 111 -1.19 -4.33 -3.06
CA PHE A 111 -2.01 -5.05 -2.09
C PHE A 111 -3.29 -4.24 -1.88
N VAL A 112 -4.35 -4.65 -2.54
CA VAL A 112 -5.64 -3.96 -2.55
C VAL A 112 -6.46 -4.38 -1.34
N LEU A 113 -6.86 -3.41 -0.53
CA LEU A 113 -7.82 -3.58 0.57
C LEU A 113 -9.21 -3.16 0.10
N ASN A 114 -10.17 -4.08 0.11
CA ASN A 114 -11.57 -3.78 -0.19
C ASN A 114 -12.25 -3.15 1.03
N THR A 115 -12.42 -1.85 1.01
CA THR A 115 -12.96 -1.07 2.13
C THR A 115 -14.44 -1.35 2.44
N ASP A 116 -15.16 -1.95 1.50
CA ASP A 116 -16.57 -2.33 1.71
C ASP A 116 -16.71 -3.68 2.43
N HIS A 117 -15.66 -4.52 2.36
CA HIS A 117 -15.73 -5.88 2.89
C HIS A 117 -15.82 -5.90 4.44
N PRO A 118 -16.70 -6.73 5.04
CA PRO A 118 -16.90 -6.78 6.48
C PRO A 118 -15.64 -7.07 7.30
N LEU A 119 -14.72 -7.91 6.79
CA LEU A 119 -13.46 -8.22 7.49
C LEU A 119 -12.52 -7.01 7.54
N ILE A 120 -12.49 -6.17 6.51
CA ILE A 120 -11.67 -4.95 6.51
C ILE A 120 -12.28 -3.92 7.46
N LYS A 121 -13.59 -3.72 7.43
CA LYS A 121 -14.31 -2.87 8.40
C LYS A 121 -14.09 -3.34 9.84
N LYS A 122 -14.10 -4.65 10.08
CA LYS A 122 -13.80 -5.24 11.39
C LYS A 122 -12.38 -4.91 11.86
N VAL A 123 -11.36 -5.12 11.00
CA VAL A 123 -9.95 -4.78 11.36
C VAL A 123 -9.82 -3.30 11.70
N LEU A 124 -10.45 -2.40 10.92
CA LEU A 124 -10.46 -0.96 11.20
C LEU A 124 -11.06 -0.65 12.56
N THR A 125 -12.25 -1.20 12.87
CA THR A 125 -12.92 -0.97 14.15
C THR A 125 -12.12 -1.52 15.33
N GLU A 126 -11.52 -2.69 15.19
CA GLU A 126 -10.67 -3.29 16.23
C GLU A 126 -9.36 -2.49 16.43
N GLU A 127 -8.80 -1.94 15.36
CA GLU A 127 -7.62 -1.06 15.43
C GLU A 127 -7.96 0.22 16.19
N GLU A 128 -9.03 0.92 15.81
CA GLU A 128 -9.49 2.13 16.49
C GLU A 128 -9.72 1.89 17.99
N GLN A 129 -10.38 0.78 18.35
CA GLN A 129 -10.65 0.44 19.76
C GLN A 129 -9.36 0.14 20.55
N ALA A 130 -8.39 -0.51 19.93
CA ALA A 130 -7.17 -0.93 20.60
C ALA A 130 -6.10 0.18 20.69
N CYS A 131 -6.05 1.07 19.70
CA CYS A 131 -4.96 2.03 19.54
C CYS A 131 -5.35 3.48 19.90
N ASP A 132 -6.63 3.82 19.94
CA ASP A 132 -7.13 5.20 20.03
C ASP A 132 -6.53 5.98 21.23
N GLU A 133 -6.48 5.37 22.41
CA GLU A 133 -5.92 6.03 23.60
C GLU A 133 -4.43 6.38 23.45
N LYS A 134 -3.68 5.51 22.79
CA LYS A 134 -2.25 5.73 22.54
C LYS A 134 -1.99 6.66 21.35
N LEU A 135 -2.83 6.58 20.32
CA LEU A 135 -2.66 7.36 19.08
C LEU A 135 -3.12 8.80 19.20
N LYS A 136 -4.19 9.08 19.93
CA LYS A 136 -4.75 10.46 20.07
C LYS A 136 -3.71 11.53 20.43
N PRO A 137 -2.87 11.36 21.46
CA PRO A 137 -1.85 12.36 21.77
C PRO A 137 -0.81 12.50 20.65
N ILE A 138 -0.34 11.38 20.09
CA ILE A 138 0.65 11.37 19.00
C ILE A 138 0.10 12.08 17.76
N LEU A 139 -1.14 11.79 17.36
CA LEU A 139 -1.78 12.42 16.21
C LEU A 139 -2.02 13.92 16.42
N SER A 140 -2.37 14.34 17.64
CA SER A 140 -2.48 15.75 18.01
C SER A 140 -1.14 16.47 17.86
N ASP A 141 -0.06 15.86 18.33
CA ASP A 141 1.29 16.42 18.22
C ASP A 141 1.73 16.48 16.76
N ILE A 142 1.49 15.44 15.97
CA ILE A 142 1.77 15.43 14.52
C ILE A 142 1.07 16.62 13.84
N LYS A 143 -0.22 16.82 14.08
CA LYS A 143 -0.97 17.96 13.50
C LYS A 143 -0.36 19.30 13.88
N GLY A 144 0.04 19.48 15.14
CA GLY A 144 0.70 20.69 15.60
C GLY A 144 2.04 20.97 14.90
N TRP A 145 2.85 19.91 14.74
CA TRP A 145 4.14 20.02 14.05
C TRP A 145 4.00 20.16 12.53
N GLU A 146 2.98 19.56 11.91
CA GLU A 146 2.67 19.76 10.48
C GLU A 146 2.21 21.19 10.20
N ALA A 147 1.41 21.80 11.08
CA ALA A 147 1.06 23.21 10.99
C ALA A 147 2.31 24.09 11.06
N ARG A 148 3.20 23.85 12.04
CA ARG A 148 4.49 24.58 12.13
C ARG A 148 5.36 24.39 10.89
N GLN A 149 5.43 23.19 10.34
CA GLN A 149 6.16 22.92 9.10
C GLN A 149 5.60 23.72 7.93
N ALA A 150 4.26 23.79 7.83
CA ALA A 150 3.59 24.57 6.78
C ALA A 150 3.91 26.07 6.90
N ASP A 151 3.87 26.64 8.11
CA ASP A 151 4.21 28.04 8.36
C ASP A 151 5.67 28.34 7.98
N LEU A 152 6.61 27.46 8.36
CA LEU A 152 8.03 27.59 8.01
C LEU A 152 8.24 27.52 6.49
N ARG A 153 7.56 26.58 5.80
CA ARG A 153 7.62 26.47 4.33
C ARG A 153 7.05 27.71 3.65
N GLU A 154 5.93 28.23 4.13
CA GLU A 154 5.34 29.46 3.60
C GLU A 154 6.27 30.66 3.79
N ALA A 155 6.89 30.79 4.97
CA ALA A 155 7.85 31.87 5.24
C ALA A 155 9.09 31.78 4.32
N GLN A 156 9.62 30.57 4.11
CA GLN A 156 10.78 30.36 3.24
C GLN A 156 10.43 30.55 1.75
N SER A 157 9.22 30.17 1.31
CA SER A 157 8.79 30.33 -0.09
C SER A 157 8.73 31.78 -0.57
N LYS A 158 8.62 32.74 0.35
CA LYS A 158 8.60 34.18 0.09
C LYS A 158 10.00 34.79 -0.01
N LYS A 159 11.06 34.03 0.23
CA LYS A 159 12.46 34.45 0.26
C LYS A 159 13.24 33.79 -0.86
N LYS A 160 14.33 34.41 -1.28
CA LYS A 160 15.32 33.75 -2.13
C LYS A 160 16.18 32.80 -1.28
N GLU A 161 16.81 31.83 -1.91
CA GLU A 161 17.58 30.79 -1.22
C GLU A 161 18.74 31.37 -0.38
N ASP A 162 19.35 32.44 -0.85
CA ASP A 162 20.41 33.20 -0.16
C ASP A 162 19.91 34.10 1.00
N GLU A 163 18.62 34.35 1.06
CA GLU A 163 17.96 35.11 2.12
C GLU A 163 17.46 34.22 3.27
N ILE A 164 17.45 32.88 3.10
CA ILE A 164 17.07 31.94 4.14
C ILE A 164 18.21 31.80 5.13
N THR A 165 17.98 32.21 6.37
CA THR A 165 18.98 32.17 7.43
C THR A 165 19.35 30.74 7.88
N ALA A 166 20.54 30.59 8.47
CA ALA A 166 20.95 29.31 9.04
C ALA A 166 19.96 28.81 10.12
N GLN A 167 19.43 29.74 10.93
CA GLN A 167 18.43 29.42 11.95
C GLN A 167 17.13 28.88 11.36
N GLU A 168 16.62 29.46 10.27
CA GLU A 168 15.41 28.98 9.60
C GLU A 168 15.60 27.58 8.97
N LYS A 169 16.80 27.27 8.49
CA LYS A 169 17.15 25.92 8.00
C LYS A 169 17.22 24.93 9.15
N GLU A 170 17.78 25.31 10.27
CA GLU A 170 17.86 24.50 11.48
C GLU A 170 16.46 24.25 12.06
N ASP A 171 15.61 25.27 12.15
CA ASP A 171 14.23 25.13 12.63
C ASP A 171 13.41 24.18 11.75
N MET A 172 13.57 24.24 10.41
CA MET A 172 12.94 23.30 9.48
C MET A 172 13.47 21.88 9.70
N THR A 173 14.78 21.70 9.86
CA THR A 173 15.40 20.40 10.11
C THR A 173 14.89 19.78 11.41
N ASN A 174 14.87 20.57 12.49
CA ASN A 174 14.37 20.13 13.78
C ASN A 174 12.87 19.77 13.74
N THR A 175 12.09 20.54 12.99
CA THR A 175 10.66 20.26 12.78
C THR A 175 10.45 18.95 12.03
N ASN A 176 11.21 18.69 10.95
CA ASN A 176 11.17 17.45 10.19
C ASN A 176 11.56 16.25 11.07
N HIS A 177 12.65 16.37 11.81
CA HIS A 177 13.11 15.31 12.72
C HIS A 177 12.04 14.97 13.77
N LYS A 178 11.39 16.00 14.34
CA LYS A 178 10.31 15.76 15.31
C LYS A 178 9.09 15.09 14.71
N LEU A 179 8.73 15.46 13.49
CA LEU A 179 7.66 14.77 12.76
C LEU A 179 7.99 13.32 12.46
N ASP A 180 9.23 13.02 12.08
CA ASP A 180 9.67 11.65 11.79
C ASP A 180 9.67 10.79 13.06
N GLU A 181 10.11 11.32 14.21
CA GLU A 181 10.02 10.64 15.51
C GLU A 181 8.55 10.31 15.87
N LEU A 182 7.64 11.28 15.73
CA LEU A 182 6.23 11.07 16.07
C LEU A 182 5.55 10.07 15.13
N ARG A 183 5.89 10.11 13.85
CA ARG A 183 5.40 9.13 12.87
C ARG A 183 5.90 7.74 13.16
N GLU A 184 7.17 7.60 13.58
CA GLU A 184 7.72 6.31 14.01
C GLU A 184 7.01 5.78 15.26
N GLN A 185 6.75 6.63 16.26
CA GLN A 185 5.98 6.24 17.45
C GLN A 185 4.57 5.77 17.08
N ARG A 186 3.87 6.49 16.18
CA ARG A 186 2.57 6.06 15.65
C ARG A 186 2.66 4.69 14.98
N ASN A 187 3.65 4.52 14.10
CA ASN A 187 3.83 3.29 13.34
C ASN A 187 4.15 2.11 14.27
N GLN A 188 4.90 2.34 15.34
CA GLN A 188 5.20 1.31 16.34
C GLN A 188 3.93 0.84 17.07
N VAL A 189 3.06 1.75 17.49
CA VAL A 189 1.78 1.41 18.13
C VAL A 189 0.92 0.55 17.19
N LEU A 190 0.83 0.94 15.92
CA LEU A 190 0.05 0.21 14.90
C LEU A 190 0.66 -1.16 14.58
N ALA A 191 1.98 -1.26 14.52
CA ALA A 191 2.68 -2.53 14.29
C ALA A 191 2.53 -3.51 15.46
N GLU A 192 2.55 -3.03 16.71
CA GLU A 192 2.27 -3.83 17.90
C GLU A 192 0.86 -4.43 17.85
N TYR A 193 -0.15 -3.63 17.52
CA TYR A 193 -1.51 -4.11 17.31
C TYR A 193 -1.57 -5.16 16.19
N ALA A 194 -1.01 -4.84 15.03
CA ALA A 194 -1.02 -5.71 13.87
C ALA A 194 -0.39 -7.07 14.16
N GLY A 195 0.72 -7.10 14.92
CA GLY A 195 1.41 -8.33 15.31
C GLY A 195 0.57 -9.27 16.20
N THR A 196 -0.44 -8.74 16.89
CA THR A 196 -1.37 -9.54 17.72
C THR A 196 -2.65 -9.91 17.00
N ASN A 197 -2.98 -9.24 15.91
CA ASN A 197 -4.23 -9.43 15.17
C ASN A 197 -4.13 -10.58 14.13
N LYS A 198 -4.71 -11.73 14.48
CA LYS A 198 -4.71 -12.93 13.62
C LYS A 198 -5.42 -12.70 12.28
N THR A 199 -6.43 -11.82 12.22
CA THR A 199 -7.18 -11.52 11.00
C THR A 199 -6.29 -10.80 9.98
N VAL A 200 -5.45 -9.85 10.40
CA VAL A 200 -4.50 -9.15 9.52
C VAL A 200 -3.55 -10.14 8.86
N SER A 201 -2.89 -10.98 9.67
CA SER A 201 -1.97 -12.02 9.14
C SER A 201 -2.68 -12.99 8.19
N GLN A 202 -3.93 -13.38 8.51
CA GLN A 202 -4.70 -14.29 7.69
C GLN A 202 -5.09 -13.68 6.33
N LEU A 203 -5.45 -12.39 6.31
CA LEU A 203 -5.78 -11.67 5.08
C LEU A 203 -4.54 -11.49 4.18
N ILE A 204 -3.39 -11.18 4.77
CA ILE A 204 -2.13 -11.08 4.01
C ILE A 204 -1.81 -12.43 3.35
N ASP A 205 -1.84 -13.50 4.11
CA ASP A 205 -1.52 -14.83 3.59
C ASP A 205 -2.54 -15.30 2.56
N LEU A 206 -3.83 -14.93 2.69
CA LEU A 206 -4.86 -15.23 1.71
C LEU A 206 -4.54 -14.60 0.34
N ALA A 207 -4.12 -13.32 0.33
CA ALA A 207 -3.74 -12.63 -0.89
C ALA A 207 -2.47 -13.23 -1.53
N LEU A 208 -1.47 -13.58 -0.70
CA LEU A 208 -0.25 -14.25 -1.16
C LEU A 208 -0.54 -15.64 -1.72
N LEU A 209 -1.44 -16.42 -1.07
CA LEU A 209 -1.86 -17.74 -1.53
C LEU A 209 -2.54 -17.64 -2.89
N GLY A 210 -3.46 -16.70 -3.07
CA GLY A 210 -4.16 -16.45 -4.35
C GLY A 210 -3.22 -16.17 -5.52
N ASN A 211 -2.01 -15.66 -5.24
CA ASN A 211 -0.98 -15.38 -6.24
C ASN A 211 0.16 -16.43 -6.27
N GLY A 212 0.01 -17.57 -5.57
CA GLY A 212 1.01 -18.62 -5.52
C GLY A 212 2.33 -18.23 -4.83
N MET A 213 2.31 -17.15 -4.04
CA MET A 213 3.47 -16.62 -3.31
C MET A 213 3.61 -17.20 -1.91
N LEU A 214 2.57 -17.83 -1.36
CA LEU A 214 2.58 -18.47 -0.04
C LEU A 214 3.03 -19.93 -0.17
N LYS A 215 4.20 -20.28 0.38
CA LYS A 215 4.80 -21.63 0.24
C LYS A 215 5.46 -22.06 1.55
N GLY A 216 5.74 -23.38 1.65
CA GLY A 216 6.53 -23.96 2.73
C GLY A 216 5.91 -23.74 4.10
N GLU A 217 6.73 -23.29 5.05
CA GLU A 217 6.32 -23.11 6.44
C GLU A 217 5.21 -22.05 6.58
N ALA A 218 5.28 -20.95 5.82
CA ALA A 218 4.24 -19.91 5.83
C ALA A 218 2.86 -20.47 5.44
N LEU A 219 2.78 -21.34 4.44
CA LEU A 219 1.55 -22.03 4.07
C LEU A 219 1.04 -22.94 5.21
N SER A 220 1.94 -23.67 5.88
CA SER A 220 1.58 -24.51 7.02
C SER A 220 1.02 -23.71 8.19
N GLN A 221 1.62 -22.56 8.49
CA GLN A 221 1.13 -21.63 9.51
C GLN A 221 -0.23 -21.02 9.15
N PHE A 222 -0.42 -20.66 7.88
CA PHE A 222 -1.71 -20.19 7.37
C PHE A 222 -2.82 -21.25 7.58
N ILE A 223 -2.57 -22.50 7.21
CA ILE A 223 -3.52 -23.60 7.40
C ILE A 223 -3.86 -23.78 8.87
N LYS A 224 -2.85 -23.77 9.77
CA LYS A 224 -3.07 -23.89 11.21
C LYS A 224 -3.97 -22.78 11.75
N ARG A 225 -3.68 -21.52 11.41
CA ARG A 225 -4.52 -20.38 11.79
C ARG A 225 -5.93 -20.46 11.21
N SER A 226 -6.08 -20.94 9.97
CA SER A 226 -7.39 -21.14 9.35
C SER A 226 -8.24 -22.12 10.14
N VAL A 227 -7.67 -23.23 10.58
CA VAL A 227 -8.37 -24.23 11.41
C VAL A 227 -8.76 -23.63 12.76
N GLU A 228 -7.89 -22.87 13.40
CA GLU A 228 -8.19 -22.18 14.67
C GLU A 228 -9.30 -21.12 14.55
N LEU A 229 -9.49 -20.52 13.36
CA LEU A 229 -10.54 -19.52 13.14
C LEU A 229 -11.90 -20.12 12.80
N ILE A 230 -11.93 -21.37 12.36
CA ILE A 230 -13.17 -22.10 11.98
C ILE A 230 -13.74 -22.89 13.17
N GLY A 231 -12.89 -23.37 14.08
CA GLY A 231 -13.26 -24.19 15.24
C GLY A 231 -13.52 -23.40 16.47
#